data_424b2e9ef480fb25eabf7c647ecd4072
#
_entry.id   424b2e9ef480fb25eabf7c647ecd4072
#
_cell.length_a   1.000
_cell.length_b   1.000
_cell.length_c   1.000
_cell.angle_alpha   90.00
_cell.angle_beta   90.00
_cell.angle_gamma   90.00
#
_symmetry.space_group_name_H-M   'P 1'
#
loop_
_entity.id
_entity.type
_entity.pdbx_description
1 polymer ?
#
loop_
_entity_poly.entity_id
_entity_poly.type
_entity_poly.pdbx_seq_one_letter_code
_entity_poly.pdbx_strand_id
1 'polypeptide(L)'
;FVSWRSPFYVAHPVIEQACLREIGRPGALIRVKSPRQMGKSSLMMGLAEHAGRSGARTVTVNLQMADAAILANQDRLLRWLCAVVTRRLKLPMQAIDAQWDDIFGAKDNCTAYFEEHLLEPEGPLVLVLDHVDRLFEVPATAEDTLTLLRAWHELGKSHSPWARLRMVLGYSTDIYLPLHINHSPFNVGLPVALGEWDEDAVLDLARRHGLSWSAA
;
A
#
# COMPACT_ATOMS: atom_id res chain seq x y z
N PHE A 1 -12.45 -8.52 1.37
CA PHE A 1 -11.98 -8.11 2.70
C PHE A 1 -13.16 -7.95 3.66
N VAL A 2 -12.89 -8.05 4.97
CA VAL A 2 -13.87 -7.81 6.03
C VAL A 2 -13.64 -6.40 6.58
N SER A 3 -14.68 -5.57 6.61
CA SER A 3 -14.59 -4.22 7.19
C SER A 3 -14.33 -4.28 8.70
N TRP A 4 -13.61 -3.34 9.26
CA TRP A 4 -13.41 -3.19 10.72
C TRP A 4 -14.74 -3.01 11.49
N ARG A 5 -15.80 -2.60 10.79
CA ARG A 5 -17.14 -2.46 11.37
C ARG A 5 -17.97 -3.74 11.29
N SER A 6 -17.48 -4.75 10.61
CA SER A 6 -18.18 -6.02 10.49
C SER A 6 -18.19 -6.76 11.83
N PRO A 7 -19.29 -7.40 12.23
CA PRO A 7 -19.31 -8.28 13.39
C PRO A 7 -18.38 -9.50 13.23
N PHE A 8 -17.96 -9.78 11.99
CA PHE A 8 -17.04 -10.88 11.66
C PHE A 8 -15.57 -10.45 11.60
N TYR A 9 -15.27 -9.18 11.89
CA TYR A 9 -13.89 -8.73 11.95
C TYR A 9 -13.27 -9.15 13.28
N VAL A 10 -12.18 -9.90 13.21
CA VAL A 10 -11.35 -10.23 14.37
C VAL A 10 -10.20 -9.25 14.44
N ALA A 11 -10.14 -8.49 15.50
CA ALA A 11 -9.17 -7.42 15.67
C ALA A 11 -7.78 -7.95 16.06
N HIS A 12 -6.75 -7.21 15.66
CA HIS A 12 -5.37 -7.34 16.15
C HIS A 12 -4.98 -6.07 16.93
N PRO A 13 -5.45 -5.87 18.17
CA PRO A 13 -5.42 -4.56 18.83
C PRO A 13 -4.04 -3.93 18.90
N VAL A 14 -3.01 -4.70 19.21
CA VAL A 14 -1.62 -4.20 19.32
C VAL A 14 -1.10 -3.73 17.94
N ILE A 15 -1.33 -4.54 16.91
CA ILE A 15 -0.90 -4.24 15.53
C ILE A 15 -1.67 -3.01 15.01
N GLU A 16 -2.99 -3.02 15.17
CA GLU A 16 -3.85 -1.91 14.72
C GLU A 16 -3.45 -0.60 15.36
N GLN A 17 -3.25 -0.57 16.68
CA GLN A 17 -2.79 0.63 17.38
C GLN A 17 -1.44 1.14 16.88
N ALA A 18 -0.49 0.23 16.63
CA ALA A 18 0.80 0.60 16.07
C ALA A 18 0.65 1.21 14.66
N CYS A 19 -0.17 0.59 13.80
CA CYS A 19 -0.47 1.08 12.47
C CYS A 19 -1.20 2.44 12.50
N LEU A 20 -2.18 2.61 13.40
CA LEU A 20 -2.93 3.86 13.55
C LEU A 20 -2.03 5.02 13.99
N ARG A 21 -1.08 4.75 14.88
CA ARG A 21 -0.08 5.76 15.26
C ARG A 21 0.84 6.11 14.10
N GLU A 22 1.29 5.10 13.37
CA GLU A 22 2.23 5.32 12.26
C GLU A 22 1.57 6.04 11.09
N ILE A 23 0.35 5.66 10.67
CA ILE A 23 -0.33 6.31 9.55
C ILE A 23 -0.64 7.78 9.81
N GLY A 24 -0.64 8.22 11.06
CA GLY A 24 -0.75 9.61 11.46
C GLY A 24 0.51 10.44 11.17
N ARG A 25 1.68 9.83 11.02
CA ARG A 25 2.95 10.53 10.84
C ARG A 25 3.17 10.99 9.40
N PRO A 26 3.79 12.17 9.21
CA PRO A 26 4.24 12.59 7.88
C PRO A 26 5.21 11.57 7.26
N GLY A 27 5.07 11.31 5.96
CA GLY A 27 5.97 10.39 5.24
C GLY A 27 5.89 8.94 5.70
N ALA A 28 4.85 8.52 6.42
CA ALA A 28 4.72 7.17 6.96
C ALA A 28 4.78 6.08 5.89
N LEU A 29 5.41 4.96 6.25
CA LEU A 29 5.42 3.74 5.45
C LEU A 29 5.08 2.55 6.36
N ILE A 30 3.98 1.86 6.05
CA ILE A 30 3.56 0.63 6.73
C ILE A 30 3.67 -0.52 5.73
N ARG A 31 4.28 -1.61 6.14
CA ARG A 31 4.48 -2.81 5.32
C ARG A 31 3.76 -3.99 5.96
N VAL A 32 2.67 -4.43 5.35
CA VAL A 32 1.85 -5.53 5.86
C VAL A 32 2.21 -6.81 5.12
N LYS A 33 2.80 -7.74 5.83
CA LYS A 33 3.18 -9.06 5.36
C LYS A 33 2.31 -10.12 6.04
N SER A 34 1.75 -11.03 5.25
CA SER A 34 1.02 -12.19 5.80
C SER A 34 0.85 -13.27 4.73
N PRO A 35 0.59 -14.53 5.11
CA PRO A 35 0.03 -15.52 4.21
C PRO A 35 -1.28 -15.05 3.58
N ARG A 36 -1.74 -15.75 2.56
CA ARG A 36 -3.05 -15.46 1.97
C ARG A 36 -4.16 -15.68 3.00
N GLN A 37 -5.24 -14.89 2.88
CA GLN A 37 -6.46 -15.00 3.71
C GLN A 37 -6.30 -14.65 5.22
N MET A 38 -5.17 -14.14 5.68
CA MET A 38 -4.91 -13.75 7.07
C MET A 38 -5.32 -12.29 7.40
N GLY A 39 -6.28 -11.72 6.72
CA GLY A 39 -6.81 -10.40 7.05
C GLY A 39 -6.02 -9.18 6.56
N LYS A 40 -4.93 -9.36 5.77
CA LYS A 40 -4.09 -8.27 5.27
C LYS A 40 -4.88 -7.12 4.63
N SER A 41 -5.74 -7.43 3.64
CA SER A 41 -6.53 -6.41 2.96
C SER A 41 -7.55 -5.76 3.90
N SER A 42 -8.07 -6.48 4.89
CA SER A 42 -8.97 -5.92 5.91
C SER A 42 -8.27 -4.90 6.80
N LEU A 43 -7.05 -5.21 7.25
CA LEU A 43 -6.21 -4.27 8.01
C LEU A 43 -5.93 -3.00 7.19
N MET A 44 -5.44 -3.15 5.95
CA MET A 44 -5.09 -2.01 5.10
C MET A 44 -6.30 -1.14 4.76
N MET A 45 -7.47 -1.74 4.48
CA MET A 45 -8.70 -0.99 4.22
C MET A 45 -9.20 -0.26 5.45
N GLY A 46 -9.09 -0.87 6.63
CA GLY A 46 -9.42 -0.23 7.90
C GLY A 46 -8.53 1.00 8.18
N LEU A 47 -7.22 0.89 7.91
CA LEU A 47 -6.28 2.02 8.02
C LEU A 47 -6.64 3.16 7.06
N ALA A 48 -6.95 2.83 5.79
CA ALA A 48 -7.38 3.82 4.81
C ALA A 48 -8.68 4.52 5.23
N GLU A 49 -9.67 3.76 5.72
CA GLU A 49 -10.93 4.30 6.20
C GLU A 49 -10.72 5.22 7.42
N HIS A 50 -9.87 4.81 8.37
CA HIS A 50 -9.53 5.64 9.53
C HIS A 50 -8.85 6.95 9.11
N ALA A 51 -7.85 6.88 8.23
CA ALA A 51 -7.16 8.06 7.73
C ALA A 51 -8.12 8.99 6.96
N GLY A 52 -9.02 8.43 6.15
CA GLY A 52 -10.04 9.18 5.44
C GLY A 52 -10.99 9.94 6.37
N ARG A 53 -11.41 9.34 7.48
CA ARG A 53 -12.21 10.04 8.51
C ARG A 53 -11.45 11.15 9.22
N SER A 54 -10.12 11.04 9.25
CA SER A 54 -9.23 12.07 9.80
C SER A 54 -8.86 13.15 8.77
N GLY A 55 -9.55 13.19 7.61
CA GLY A 55 -9.37 14.21 6.58
C GLY A 55 -8.30 13.89 5.55
N ALA A 56 -7.70 12.69 5.55
CA ALA A 56 -6.76 12.30 4.50
C ALA A 56 -7.49 11.91 3.21
N ARG A 57 -6.90 12.23 2.06
CA ARG A 57 -7.27 11.65 0.78
C ARG A 57 -6.73 10.21 0.74
N THR A 58 -7.55 9.25 0.35
CA THR A 58 -7.15 7.84 0.37
C THR A 58 -7.34 7.19 -0.99
N VAL A 59 -6.33 6.46 -1.44
CA VAL A 59 -6.39 5.68 -2.68
C VAL A 59 -5.87 4.28 -2.42
N THR A 60 -6.64 3.28 -2.84
CA THR A 60 -6.20 1.90 -2.87
C THR A 60 -5.97 1.46 -4.31
N VAL A 61 -4.78 0.97 -4.58
CA VAL A 61 -4.40 0.37 -5.86
C VAL A 61 -4.16 -1.12 -5.63
N ASN A 62 -4.93 -1.96 -6.32
CA ASN A 62 -4.70 -3.40 -6.33
C ASN A 62 -3.87 -3.76 -7.57
N LEU A 63 -2.63 -4.21 -7.36
CA LEU A 63 -1.73 -4.57 -8.45
C LEU A 63 -2.16 -5.83 -9.23
N GLN A 64 -3.11 -6.61 -8.72
CA GLN A 64 -3.75 -7.67 -9.52
C GLN A 64 -4.58 -7.13 -10.69
N MET A 65 -4.96 -5.86 -10.66
CA MET A 65 -5.69 -5.21 -11.75
C MET A 65 -4.79 -4.70 -12.88
N ALA A 66 -3.48 -4.76 -12.70
CA ALA A 66 -2.52 -4.45 -13.75
C ALA A 66 -2.32 -5.68 -14.63
N ASP A 67 -2.53 -5.50 -15.93
CA ASP A 67 -2.29 -6.55 -16.92
C ASP A 67 -0.80 -6.94 -16.96
N ALA A 68 -0.50 -8.16 -17.37
CA ALA A 68 0.87 -8.65 -17.49
C ALA A 68 1.76 -7.74 -18.37
N ALA A 69 1.20 -7.17 -19.44
CA ALA A 69 1.92 -6.23 -20.30
C ALA A 69 2.24 -4.88 -19.61
N ILE A 70 1.45 -4.48 -18.62
CA ILE A 70 1.72 -3.30 -17.79
C ILE A 70 2.84 -3.63 -16.80
N LEU A 71 2.73 -4.76 -16.11
CA LEU A 71 3.73 -5.20 -15.13
C LEU A 71 5.11 -5.47 -15.76
N ALA A 72 5.13 -5.95 -17.01
CA ALA A 72 6.37 -6.25 -17.73
C ALA A 72 7.18 -5.02 -18.17
N ASN A 73 6.62 -3.81 -18.09
CA ASN A 73 7.26 -2.59 -18.53
C ASN A 73 7.10 -1.50 -17.46
N GLN A 74 8.22 -1.05 -16.93
CA GLN A 74 8.24 -0.06 -15.84
C GLN A 74 7.58 1.26 -16.23
N ASP A 75 7.82 1.76 -17.41
CA ASP A 75 7.22 3.01 -17.88
C ASP A 75 5.69 2.91 -17.93
N ARG A 76 5.18 1.82 -18.51
CA ARG A 76 3.74 1.55 -18.53
C ARG A 76 3.14 1.39 -17.13
N LEU A 77 3.86 0.70 -16.23
CA LEU A 77 3.40 0.50 -14.87
C LEU A 77 3.28 1.83 -14.12
N LEU A 78 4.27 2.71 -14.23
CA LEU A 78 4.26 3.98 -13.52
C LEU A 78 3.24 4.96 -14.11
N ARG A 79 3.07 5.01 -15.45
CA ARG A 79 1.95 5.75 -16.08
C ARG A 79 0.59 5.23 -15.62
N TRP A 80 0.42 3.91 -15.60
CA TRP A 80 -0.81 3.28 -15.12
C TRP A 80 -1.07 3.63 -13.65
N LEU A 81 -0.06 3.61 -12.79
CA LEU A 81 -0.16 4.00 -11.39
C LEU A 81 -0.64 5.45 -11.26
N CYS A 82 -0.01 6.40 -11.97
CA CYS A 82 -0.43 7.79 -12.00
C CYS A 82 -1.90 7.93 -12.43
N ALA A 83 -2.29 7.27 -13.52
CA ALA A 83 -3.66 7.31 -14.04
C ALA A 83 -4.69 6.74 -13.04
N VAL A 84 -4.38 5.61 -12.41
CA VAL A 84 -5.28 4.99 -11.42
C VAL A 84 -5.47 5.89 -10.21
N VAL A 85 -4.37 6.46 -9.68
CA VAL A 85 -4.42 7.35 -8.51
C VAL A 85 -5.23 8.62 -8.85
N THR A 86 -4.95 9.28 -9.96
CA THR A 86 -5.67 10.47 -10.43
C THR A 86 -7.17 10.20 -10.55
N ARG A 87 -7.55 9.11 -11.24
CA ARG A 87 -8.95 8.72 -11.41
C ARG A 87 -9.64 8.43 -10.08
N ARG A 88 -8.96 7.75 -9.16
CA ARG A 88 -9.52 7.41 -7.85
C ARG A 88 -9.70 8.63 -6.95
N LEU A 89 -8.82 9.60 -7.05
CA LEU A 89 -8.94 10.90 -6.37
C LEU A 89 -9.98 11.82 -7.04
N LYS A 90 -10.56 11.42 -8.19
CA LYS A 90 -11.48 12.23 -8.98
C LYS A 90 -10.88 13.57 -9.40
N LEU A 91 -9.56 13.61 -9.57
CA LEU A 91 -8.87 14.75 -10.11
C LEU A 91 -9.05 14.81 -11.64
N PRO A 92 -8.93 16.01 -12.25
CA PRO A 92 -8.89 16.12 -13.70
C PRO A 92 -7.80 15.21 -14.26
N MET A 93 -8.15 14.39 -15.26
CA MET A 93 -7.16 13.59 -15.95
C MET A 93 -6.26 14.54 -16.75
N GLN A 94 -5.10 14.82 -16.19
CA GLN A 94 -4.03 15.48 -16.95
C GLN A 94 -3.57 14.52 -18.05
N ALA A 95 -3.14 15.07 -19.18
CA ALA A 95 -2.56 14.27 -20.24
C ALA A 95 -1.18 13.75 -19.77
N ILE A 96 -1.19 12.60 -19.08
CA ILE A 96 0.02 12.00 -18.48
C ILE A 96 1.13 11.92 -19.53
N ASP A 97 0.78 11.51 -20.76
CA ASP A 97 1.73 11.40 -21.86
C ASP A 97 2.32 12.76 -22.27
N ALA A 98 1.59 13.87 -22.14
CA ALA A 98 2.09 15.20 -22.45
C ALA A 98 3.06 15.74 -21.39
N GLN A 99 3.04 15.21 -20.19
CA GLN A 99 3.93 15.58 -19.08
C GLN A 99 5.11 14.61 -18.93
N TRP A 100 5.08 13.51 -19.70
CA TRP A 100 6.13 12.51 -19.66
C TRP A 100 7.23 12.86 -20.64
N ASP A 101 8.35 13.32 -20.12
CA ASP A 101 9.50 13.74 -20.91
C ASP A 101 10.47 12.55 -21.10
N ASP A 102 10.78 12.25 -22.36
CA ASP A 102 11.68 11.14 -22.71
C ASP A 102 13.15 11.38 -22.29
N ILE A 103 13.52 12.62 -21.93
CA ILE A 103 14.83 12.94 -21.38
C ILE A 103 14.99 12.35 -19.98
N PHE A 104 13.89 12.29 -19.23
CA PHE A 104 13.85 11.73 -17.88
C PHE A 104 13.38 10.29 -17.92
N GLY A 105 13.88 9.46 -17.01
CA GLY A 105 13.42 8.10 -16.86
C GLY A 105 12.01 8.02 -16.24
N ALA A 106 11.38 6.86 -16.38
CA ALA A 106 10.03 6.63 -15.88
C ALA A 106 9.84 6.95 -14.38
N LYS A 107 10.88 6.73 -13.55
CA LYS A 107 10.85 7.05 -12.11
C LYS A 107 10.78 8.55 -11.85
N ASP A 108 11.56 9.34 -12.56
CA ASP A 108 11.59 10.80 -12.40
C ASP A 108 10.27 11.41 -12.88
N ASN A 109 9.78 10.99 -14.04
CA ASN A 109 8.49 11.43 -14.57
C ASN A 109 7.33 11.11 -13.61
N CYS A 110 7.30 9.89 -13.06
CA CYS A 110 6.29 9.49 -12.08
C CYS A 110 6.41 10.31 -10.79
N THR A 111 7.63 10.59 -10.33
CA THR A 111 7.89 11.40 -9.16
C THR A 111 7.41 12.83 -9.36
N ALA A 112 7.77 13.47 -10.48
CA ALA A 112 7.29 14.80 -10.83
C ALA A 112 5.76 14.87 -10.91
N TYR A 113 5.12 13.87 -11.54
CA TYR A 113 3.67 13.82 -11.62
C TYR A 113 3.00 13.73 -10.24
N PHE A 114 3.55 12.90 -9.33
CA PHE A 114 3.05 12.84 -7.95
C PHE A 114 3.21 14.17 -7.24
N GLU A 115 4.36 14.80 -7.35
CA GLU A 115 4.67 16.06 -6.69
C GLU A 115 3.77 17.21 -7.16
N GLU A 116 3.64 17.38 -8.48
CA GLU A 116 2.94 18.50 -9.09
C GLU A 116 1.42 18.36 -9.08
N HIS A 117 0.89 17.12 -9.15
CA HIS A 117 -0.55 16.91 -9.32
C HIS A 117 -1.23 16.17 -8.18
N LEU A 118 -0.54 15.22 -7.56
CA LEU A 118 -1.17 14.37 -6.55
C LEU A 118 -0.90 14.84 -5.12
N LEU A 119 0.25 15.46 -4.87
CA LEU A 119 0.66 15.97 -3.55
C LEU A 119 0.54 17.50 -3.43
N GLU A 120 0.34 18.21 -4.56
CA GLU A 120 0.10 19.65 -4.54
C GLU A 120 -1.13 20.02 -3.70
N PRO A 121 -2.30 19.37 -3.83
CA PRO A 121 -3.45 19.65 -2.99
C PRO A 121 -3.13 19.44 -1.52
N GLU A 122 -3.63 20.35 -0.67
CA GLU A 122 -3.38 20.29 0.77
C GLU A 122 -3.91 19.00 1.41
N GLY A 123 -3.28 18.66 2.54
CA GLY A 123 -3.64 17.50 3.34
C GLY A 123 -2.92 16.21 2.95
N PRO A 124 -2.99 15.21 3.82
CA PRO A 124 -2.30 13.93 3.59
C PRO A 124 -2.96 13.12 2.47
N LEU A 125 -2.11 12.40 1.73
CA LEU A 125 -2.52 11.36 0.78
C LEU A 125 -2.06 10.00 1.31
N VAL A 126 -2.99 9.09 1.56
CA VAL A 126 -2.69 7.70 1.90
C VAL A 126 -2.82 6.84 0.64
N LEU A 127 -1.69 6.33 0.18
CA LEU A 127 -1.60 5.41 -0.94
C LEU A 127 -1.46 3.98 -0.42
N VAL A 128 -2.48 3.17 -0.64
CA VAL A 128 -2.47 1.74 -0.31
C VAL A 128 -2.17 0.94 -1.58
N LEU A 129 -1.07 0.21 -1.59
CA LEU A 129 -0.72 -0.73 -2.65
C LEU A 129 -0.94 -2.15 -2.15
N ASP A 130 -1.98 -2.80 -2.64
CA ASP A 130 -2.28 -4.21 -2.31
C ASP A 130 -1.72 -5.14 -3.40
N HIS A 131 -1.33 -6.36 -2.99
CA HIS A 131 -0.71 -7.38 -3.83
C HIS A 131 0.58 -6.89 -4.49
N VAL A 132 1.46 -6.24 -3.72
CA VAL A 132 2.79 -5.80 -4.19
C VAL A 132 3.64 -7.00 -4.66
N ASP A 133 3.35 -8.19 -4.17
CA ASP A 133 3.94 -9.45 -4.62
C ASP A 133 3.75 -9.72 -6.13
N ARG A 134 2.75 -9.11 -6.78
CA ARG A 134 2.58 -9.18 -8.24
C ARG A 134 3.75 -8.59 -9.03
N LEU A 135 4.43 -7.59 -8.46
CA LEU A 135 5.65 -7.04 -9.09
C LEU A 135 6.75 -8.10 -9.22
N PHE A 136 6.77 -9.04 -8.29
CA PHE A 136 7.81 -10.06 -8.22
C PHE A 136 7.81 -11.05 -9.38
N GLU A 137 6.74 -11.08 -10.16
CA GLU A 137 6.69 -11.85 -11.41
C GLU A 137 7.63 -11.29 -12.50
N VAL A 138 8.04 -10.00 -12.35
CA VAL A 138 8.98 -9.31 -13.24
C VAL A 138 10.08 -8.66 -12.41
N PRO A 139 11.18 -9.36 -12.10
CA PRO A 139 12.20 -8.91 -11.15
C PRO A 139 12.78 -7.53 -11.42
N ALA A 140 13.05 -7.19 -12.68
CA ALA A 140 13.61 -5.89 -13.06
C ALA A 140 12.62 -4.75 -12.74
N THR A 141 11.35 -4.90 -13.10
CA THR A 141 10.29 -3.92 -12.78
C THR A 141 10.06 -3.83 -11.27
N ALA A 142 10.15 -4.96 -10.56
CA ALA A 142 10.02 -5.01 -9.11
C ALA A 142 11.11 -4.19 -8.42
N GLU A 143 12.37 -4.43 -8.77
CA GLU A 143 13.52 -3.73 -8.15
C GLU A 143 13.40 -2.22 -8.34
N ASP A 144 13.14 -1.77 -9.55
CA ASP A 144 13.03 -0.35 -9.87
C ASP A 144 11.83 0.31 -9.17
N THR A 145 10.67 -0.36 -9.18
CA THR A 145 9.46 0.20 -8.55
C THR A 145 9.61 0.25 -7.02
N LEU A 146 10.17 -0.78 -6.41
CA LEU A 146 10.40 -0.82 -4.97
C LEU A 146 11.46 0.21 -4.54
N THR A 147 12.48 0.41 -5.36
CA THR A 147 13.48 1.47 -5.13
C THR A 147 12.84 2.85 -5.18
N LEU A 148 11.91 3.08 -6.12
CA LEU A 148 11.15 4.33 -6.20
C LEU A 148 10.30 4.56 -4.95
N LEU A 149 9.53 3.56 -4.49
CA LEU A 149 8.71 3.67 -3.28
C LEU A 149 9.58 3.97 -2.04
N ARG A 150 10.78 3.40 -1.96
CA ARG A 150 11.74 3.73 -0.90
C ARG A 150 12.19 5.18 -0.99
N ALA A 151 12.56 5.65 -2.19
CA ALA A 151 12.97 7.04 -2.39
C ALA A 151 11.87 8.02 -1.96
N TRP A 152 10.61 7.75 -2.29
CA TRP A 152 9.48 8.58 -1.84
C TRP A 152 9.30 8.59 -0.32
N HIS A 153 9.53 7.46 0.35
CA HIS A 153 9.53 7.43 1.81
C HIS A 153 10.65 8.28 2.41
N GLU A 154 11.85 8.23 1.83
CA GLU A 154 12.97 9.07 2.29
C GLU A 154 12.70 10.56 2.03
N LEU A 155 12.16 10.93 0.87
CA LEU A 155 11.71 12.29 0.59
C LEU A 155 10.68 12.77 1.60
N GLY A 156 9.75 11.89 2.01
CA GLY A 156 8.72 12.19 3.00
C GLY A 156 9.23 12.57 4.40
N LYS A 157 10.50 12.26 4.71
CA LYS A 157 11.12 12.62 5.99
C LYS A 157 11.60 14.07 6.04
N SER A 158 11.89 14.68 4.90
CA SER A 158 12.61 15.95 4.86
C SER A 158 12.04 16.99 3.91
N HIS A 159 11.16 16.64 2.98
CA HIS A 159 10.71 17.52 1.90
C HIS A 159 9.19 17.62 1.84
N SER A 160 8.68 18.86 1.82
CA SER A 160 7.32 19.17 1.35
C SER A 160 7.34 19.21 -0.19
N PRO A 161 6.33 18.64 -0.90
CA PRO A 161 5.07 18.10 -0.37
C PRO A 161 5.10 16.62 0.02
N TRP A 162 6.24 15.91 -0.11
CA TRP A 162 6.37 14.47 0.11
C TRP A 162 6.02 14.02 1.54
N ALA A 163 6.17 14.90 2.52
CA ALA A 163 5.70 14.66 3.89
C ALA A 163 4.18 14.39 3.98
N ARG A 164 3.42 14.76 2.94
CA ARG A 164 1.98 14.47 2.85
C ARG A 164 1.70 13.03 2.39
N LEU A 165 2.64 12.39 1.69
CA LEU A 165 2.48 11.00 1.25
C LEU A 165 2.65 10.04 2.42
N ARG A 166 1.72 9.11 2.55
CA ARG A 166 1.76 7.98 3.48
C ARG A 166 1.45 6.72 2.70
N MET A 167 2.27 5.71 2.86
CA MET A 167 2.15 4.49 2.07
C MET A 167 1.84 3.29 2.95
N VAL A 168 0.95 2.44 2.45
CA VAL A 168 0.67 1.12 3.04
C VAL A 168 0.88 0.06 1.96
N LEU A 169 1.87 -0.80 2.14
CA LEU A 169 2.22 -1.85 1.18
C LEU A 169 1.78 -3.21 1.71
N GLY A 170 0.94 -3.92 0.94
CA GLY A 170 0.50 -5.27 1.26
C GLY A 170 1.08 -6.32 0.33
N TYR A 171 1.70 -7.35 0.88
CA TYR A 171 2.31 -8.45 0.11
C TYR A 171 2.20 -9.79 0.83
N SER A 172 2.22 -10.87 0.04
CA SER A 172 2.15 -12.24 0.57
C SER A 172 3.52 -12.76 0.99
N THR A 173 3.53 -13.62 2.02
CA THR A 173 4.74 -14.33 2.47
C THR A 173 5.17 -15.45 1.55
N ASP A 174 4.28 -15.90 0.65
CA ASP A 174 4.47 -17.11 -0.15
C ASP A 174 5.48 -16.93 -1.29
N ILE A 175 5.95 -15.70 -1.50
CA ILE A 175 6.90 -15.38 -2.56
C ILE A 175 8.18 -14.83 -1.94
N TYR A 176 9.29 -15.51 -2.22
CA TYR A 176 10.63 -15.05 -1.84
C TYR A 176 11.33 -14.45 -3.05
N LEU A 177 11.75 -13.20 -2.93
CA LEU A 177 12.67 -12.58 -3.88
C LEU A 177 13.98 -12.24 -3.17
N PRO A 178 15.12 -12.58 -3.76
CA PRO A 178 16.40 -12.04 -3.32
C PRO A 178 16.52 -10.58 -3.80
N LEU A 179 15.79 -9.67 -3.14
CA LEU A 179 15.97 -8.23 -3.37
C LEU A 179 17.22 -7.76 -2.64
N HIS A 180 17.99 -6.89 -3.27
CA HIS A 180 19.07 -6.18 -2.58
C HIS A 180 18.48 -5.37 -1.43
N ILE A 181 18.71 -5.83 -0.19
CA ILE A 181 18.10 -5.32 1.04
C ILE A 181 18.23 -3.79 1.15
N ASN A 182 19.33 -3.23 0.68
CA ASN A 182 19.65 -1.82 0.82
C ASN A 182 18.84 -0.88 -0.11
N HIS A 183 18.21 -1.39 -1.14
CA HIS A 183 17.45 -0.62 -2.13
C HIS A 183 15.93 -0.83 -2.03
N SER A 184 15.49 -1.78 -1.23
CA SER A 184 14.08 -2.15 -1.09
C SER A 184 13.39 -1.37 0.04
N PRO A 185 12.10 -1.01 -0.08
CA PRO A 185 11.32 -0.43 1.01
C PRO A 185 11.11 -1.42 2.16
N PHE A 186 11.45 -2.71 1.97
CA PHE A 186 11.19 -3.75 2.97
C PHE A 186 12.11 -3.74 4.20
N ASN A 187 13.07 -2.83 4.29
CA ASN A 187 13.89 -2.61 5.48
C ASN A 187 13.67 -1.24 6.16
N VAL A 188 12.72 -0.44 5.68
CA VAL A 188 12.35 0.87 6.25
C VAL A 188 10.87 0.91 6.61
N GLY A 189 10.45 1.92 7.38
CA GLY A 189 9.07 2.05 7.83
C GLY A 189 8.66 1.01 8.89
N LEU A 190 7.37 0.94 9.20
CA LEU A 190 6.80 0.01 10.17
C LEU A 190 6.56 -1.37 9.56
N PRO A 191 7.28 -2.42 9.95
CA PRO A 191 6.98 -3.78 9.55
C PRO A 191 5.79 -4.32 10.36
N VAL A 192 4.83 -4.92 9.67
CA VAL A 192 3.66 -5.59 10.25
C VAL A 192 3.58 -6.99 9.69
N ALA A 193 3.64 -7.98 10.56
CA ALA A 193 3.41 -9.37 10.22
C ALA A 193 2.08 -9.83 10.85
N LEU A 194 1.13 -10.23 10.00
CA LEU A 194 -0.05 -10.93 10.47
C LEU A 194 0.25 -12.44 10.45
N GLY A 195 0.25 -13.04 11.62
CA GLY A 195 0.39 -14.49 11.81
C GLY A 195 -0.94 -15.20 11.74
N GLU A 196 -0.90 -16.47 12.07
CA GLU A 196 -2.09 -17.28 12.26
C GLU A 196 -2.90 -16.77 13.48
N TRP A 197 -4.19 -17.01 13.44
CA TRP A 197 -5.08 -16.71 14.54
C TRP A 197 -4.84 -17.70 15.68
N ASP A 198 -4.85 -17.19 16.90
CA ASP A 198 -4.88 -18.06 18.07
C ASP A 198 -6.24 -18.79 18.20
N GLU A 199 -6.27 -19.81 19.04
CA GLU A 199 -7.46 -20.64 19.24
C GLU A 199 -8.66 -19.80 19.71
N ASP A 200 -8.43 -18.84 20.61
CA ASP A 200 -9.48 -17.98 21.16
C ASP A 200 -10.12 -17.12 20.07
N ALA A 201 -9.32 -16.56 19.16
CA ALA A 201 -9.79 -15.77 18.03
C ALA A 201 -10.59 -16.62 17.03
N VAL A 202 -10.15 -17.86 16.77
CA VAL A 202 -10.86 -18.81 15.89
C VAL A 202 -12.20 -19.20 16.51
N LEU A 203 -12.23 -19.55 17.81
CA LEU A 203 -13.46 -19.89 18.52
C LEU A 203 -14.44 -18.72 18.62
N ASP A 204 -13.92 -17.50 18.80
CA ASP A 204 -14.75 -16.29 18.80
C ASP A 204 -15.37 -16.05 17.42
N LEU A 205 -14.59 -16.20 16.36
CA LEU A 205 -15.12 -16.08 14.99
C LEU A 205 -16.16 -17.15 14.68
N ALA A 206 -15.92 -18.40 15.09
CA ALA A 206 -16.88 -19.50 14.94
C ALA A 206 -18.21 -19.18 15.64
N ARG A 207 -18.16 -18.73 16.90
CA ARG A 207 -19.36 -18.30 17.66
C ARG A 207 -20.12 -17.19 16.97
N ARG A 208 -19.43 -16.18 16.42
CA ARG A 208 -20.06 -15.09 15.65
C ARG A 208 -20.75 -15.59 14.38
N HIS A 209 -20.29 -16.70 13.80
CA HIS A 209 -20.94 -17.40 12.69
C HIS A 209 -22.03 -18.41 13.11
N GLY A 210 -22.36 -18.50 14.40
CA GLY A 210 -23.34 -19.45 14.93
C GLY A 210 -22.86 -20.90 14.98
N LEU A 211 -21.53 -21.11 14.93
CA LEU A 211 -20.90 -22.43 15.02
C LEU A 211 -20.53 -22.75 16.47
N SER A 212 -20.83 -23.98 16.91
CA SER A 212 -20.50 -24.46 18.27
C SER A 212 -19.24 -25.31 18.22
N TRP A 213 -18.09 -24.66 18.06
CA TRP A 213 -16.78 -25.34 18.15
C TRP A 213 -16.30 -25.31 19.58
N SER A 214 -15.68 -26.41 20.02
CA SER A 214 -14.96 -26.51 21.29
C SER A 214 -13.46 -26.58 21.02
N ALA A 215 -12.67 -26.15 22.00
CA ALA A 215 -11.24 -26.41 22.01
C ALA A 215 -10.99 -27.92 21.90
N ALA A 216 -9.96 -28.32 21.18
CA ALA A 216 -9.56 -29.72 21.01
C ALA A 216 -8.84 -30.26 22.25
#